data_b5d2079d05acd4683b2b3e2634071698
#
_entry.id   b5d2079d05acd4683b2b3e2634071698
#
_cell.length_a   1.000
_cell.length_b   1.000
_cell.length_c   1.000
_cell.angle_alpha   90.00
_cell.angle_beta   90.00
_cell.angle_gamma   90.00
#
_symmetry.space_group_name_H-M   'P 1'
#
loop_
_entity.id
_entity.type
_entity.pdbx_description
1 polymer ?
#
loop_
_entity_poly.entity_id
_entity_poly.type
_entity_poly.pdbx_seq_one_letter_code
_entity_poly.pdbx_strand_id
1 'polypeptide(L)'
;MHTKSLTSFLAVATMFLIAGVATAQGPNERADVQIDAAARTQAITNLAKEVESNYPVAALGRTTANELRKRLRQNHFRETSAKALASKLTDELRSLTGDQHFLVDYFVVPRAFPPAAAVADPVSEADRALTLRLHNFGFERVERLAGNIGYLKLDRFETPAVAGETAAAAMRFLAGTEALIIDLTENGGGYSSMVSLLASYLFKEPVHLSDISGRGADDIRQNWTYAFVPGPRYVDKPVYILSGAKTFSAAEAFA
;
A
#
# COMPACT_ATOMS: atom_id res chain seq x y z
N MET A 1 32.82 30.40 13.09
CA MET A 1 32.55 29.40 12.06
C MET A 1 31.85 28.23 12.74
N HIS A 2 30.53 28.16 12.66
CA HIS A 2 29.74 27.06 13.25
C HIS A 2 29.36 26.11 12.12
N THR A 3 30.01 24.98 12.08
CA THR A 3 29.63 23.84 11.24
C THR A 3 28.38 23.20 11.82
N LYS A 4 27.23 23.43 11.20
CA LYS A 4 26.00 22.69 11.48
C LYS A 4 26.14 21.28 10.90
N SER A 5 26.31 20.31 11.79
CA SER A 5 26.20 18.88 11.46
C SER A 5 24.76 18.62 10.98
N LEU A 6 24.58 18.34 9.69
CA LEU A 6 23.32 17.80 9.16
C LEU A 6 23.24 16.33 9.53
N THR A 7 22.54 16.01 10.58
CA THR A 7 22.13 14.64 10.90
C THR A 7 20.97 14.25 9.98
N SER A 8 21.27 13.55 8.90
CA SER A 8 20.25 12.95 8.05
C SER A 8 19.63 11.75 8.79
N PHE A 9 18.34 11.82 9.09
CA PHE A 9 17.59 10.71 9.67
C PHE A 9 16.98 9.84 8.57
N LEU A 10 17.36 8.58 8.55
CA LEU A 10 16.70 7.55 7.74
C LEU A 10 15.43 7.14 8.49
N ALA A 11 14.27 7.46 7.93
CA ALA A 11 12.99 7.04 8.48
C ALA A 11 12.61 5.68 7.89
N VAL A 12 12.39 4.71 8.76
CA VAL A 12 11.84 3.41 8.40
C VAL A 12 10.34 3.52 8.42
N ALA A 13 9.73 3.51 7.26
CA ALA A 13 8.30 3.36 7.14
C ALA A 13 7.96 1.86 7.10
N THR A 14 7.65 1.30 8.27
CA THR A 14 6.87 0.07 8.29
C THR A 14 5.49 0.47 7.85
N MET A 15 5.12 0.08 6.64
CA MET A 15 3.85 0.44 6.04
C MET A 15 2.73 -0.37 6.71
N PHE A 16 2.20 0.13 7.83
CA PHE A 16 0.77 -0.07 8.04
C PHE A 16 0.10 0.61 6.85
N LEU A 17 -0.71 -0.14 6.13
CA LEU A 17 -1.43 0.20 4.92
C LEU A 17 -1.97 1.65 4.90
N ILE A 18 -1.11 2.63 4.71
CA ILE A 18 -1.45 3.86 4.04
C ILE A 18 -0.76 3.70 2.69
N ALA A 19 -1.52 3.18 1.74
CA ALA A 19 -1.14 3.26 0.35
C ALA A 19 -1.02 4.75 0.00
N GLY A 20 0.11 5.33 0.34
CA GLY A 20 0.47 6.66 -0.13
C GLY A 20 0.47 6.59 -1.64
N VAL A 21 -0.34 7.41 -2.28
CA VAL A 21 -0.29 7.65 -3.70
C VAL A 21 1.16 7.95 -4.03
N ALA A 22 1.85 7.01 -4.69
CA ALA A 22 2.94 7.40 -5.54
C ALA A 22 2.29 8.28 -6.61
N THR A 23 2.23 9.58 -6.36
CA THR A 23 1.89 10.53 -7.39
C THR A 23 2.83 10.24 -8.55
N ALA A 24 2.29 10.04 -9.72
CA ALA A 24 2.99 10.17 -10.98
C ALA A 24 3.32 11.67 -11.19
N GLN A 25 4.03 12.25 -10.23
CA GLN A 25 4.96 13.31 -10.54
C GLN A 25 6.11 12.60 -11.21
N GLY A 26 6.42 13.00 -12.44
CA GLY A 26 7.66 12.62 -13.09
C GLY A 26 8.80 12.73 -12.08
N PRO A 27 9.91 12.00 -12.23
CA PRO A 27 10.89 11.83 -11.20
C PRO A 27 11.34 13.21 -10.73
N ASN A 28 10.75 13.69 -9.65
CA ASN A 28 11.37 14.69 -8.82
C ASN A 28 12.54 13.92 -8.23
N GLU A 29 13.66 13.89 -8.96
CA GLU A 29 14.89 13.30 -8.49
C GLU A 29 15.26 14.05 -7.22
N ARG A 30 14.83 13.48 -6.10
CA ARG A 30 15.28 13.96 -4.80
C ARG A 30 16.80 13.91 -4.84
N ALA A 31 17.44 15.05 -4.59
CA ALA A 31 18.88 15.13 -4.57
C ALA A 31 19.42 14.02 -3.65
N ASP A 32 20.26 13.14 -4.17
CA ASP A 32 20.84 12.08 -3.37
C ASP A 32 21.78 12.69 -2.33
N VAL A 33 21.69 12.21 -1.10
CA VAL A 33 22.46 12.73 0.04
C VAL A 33 23.59 11.78 0.36
N GLN A 34 24.82 12.31 0.42
CA GLN A 34 25.96 11.53 0.87
C GLN A 34 25.85 11.25 2.37
N ILE A 35 26.10 10.03 2.78
CA ILE A 35 26.07 9.55 4.15
C ILE A 35 27.44 9.00 4.54
N ASP A 36 27.84 9.29 5.76
CA ASP A 36 29.05 8.70 6.34
C ASP A 36 28.77 7.32 6.98
N ALA A 37 29.84 6.69 7.47
CA ALA A 37 29.74 5.38 8.10
C ALA A 37 28.93 5.41 9.41
N ALA A 38 28.94 6.53 10.14
CA ALA A 38 28.20 6.67 11.38
C ALA A 38 26.70 6.77 11.12
N ALA A 39 26.29 7.63 10.18
CA ALA A 39 24.89 7.77 9.76
C ALA A 39 24.33 6.46 9.22
N ARG A 40 25.10 5.75 8.38
CA ARG A 40 24.72 4.42 7.87
C ARG A 40 24.51 3.41 8.98
N THR A 41 25.46 3.33 9.93
CA THR A 41 25.37 2.41 11.07
C THR A 41 24.15 2.71 11.94
N GLN A 42 23.90 3.98 12.22
CA GLN A 42 22.76 4.43 12.99
C GLN A 42 21.44 4.07 12.31
N ALA A 43 21.33 4.32 11.00
CA ALA A 43 20.15 4.01 10.22
C ALA A 43 19.81 2.52 10.25
N ILE A 44 20.80 1.65 10.02
CA ILE A 44 20.59 0.19 10.03
C ILE A 44 20.26 -0.32 11.43
N THR A 45 20.89 0.24 12.47
CA THR A 45 20.60 -0.13 13.87
C THR A 45 19.17 0.24 14.25
N ASN A 46 18.72 1.43 13.87
CA ASN A 46 17.35 1.87 14.11
C ASN A 46 16.35 1.03 13.32
N LEU A 47 16.62 0.76 12.03
CA LEU A 47 15.80 -0.13 11.20
C LEU A 47 15.63 -1.51 11.84
N ALA A 48 16.74 -2.12 12.29
CA ALA A 48 16.68 -3.42 12.93
C ALA A 48 15.81 -3.40 14.21
N LYS A 49 15.91 -2.31 15.01
CA LYS A 49 15.07 -2.13 16.19
C LYS A 49 13.58 -2.01 15.83
N GLU A 50 13.26 -1.20 14.82
CA GLU A 50 11.87 -1.00 14.39
C GLU A 50 11.26 -2.29 13.81
N VAL A 51 12.00 -3.04 13.00
CA VAL A 51 11.56 -4.34 12.48
C VAL A 51 11.33 -5.33 13.61
N GLU A 52 12.25 -5.41 14.57
CA GLU A 52 12.10 -6.29 15.75
C GLU A 52 10.86 -5.93 16.59
N SER A 53 10.60 -4.62 16.74
CA SER A 53 9.52 -4.14 17.61
C SER A 53 8.16 -4.14 16.96
N ASN A 54 8.06 -3.91 15.64
CA ASN A 54 6.82 -3.57 14.99
C ASN A 54 6.39 -4.55 13.88
N TYR A 55 7.28 -5.44 13.39
CA TYR A 55 6.88 -6.37 12.34
C TYR A 55 5.78 -7.34 12.85
N PRO A 56 4.68 -7.53 12.10
CA PRO A 56 3.52 -8.28 12.57
C PRO A 56 3.85 -9.69 13.05
N VAL A 57 4.69 -10.43 12.31
CA VAL A 57 5.15 -11.76 12.71
C VAL A 57 6.39 -11.62 13.60
N ALA A 58 6.18 -11.58 14.91
CA ALA A 58 7.22 -11.27 15.91
C ALA A 58 8.49 -12.15 15.79
N ALA A 59 8.34 -13.44 15.50
CA ALA A 59 9.47 -14.36 15.31
C ALA A 59 10.31 -13.95 14.09
N LEU A 60 9.66 -13.66 12.97
CA LEU A 60 10.32 -13.24 11.72
C LEU A 60 10.95 -11.86 11.89
N GLY A 61 10.28 -10.93 12.59
CA GLY A 61 10.84 -9.61 12.92
C GLY A 61 12.16 -9.72 13.71
N ARG A 62 12.20 -10.56 14.73
CA ARG A 62 13.43 -10.82 15.51
C ARG A 62 14.54 -11.45 14.67
N THR A 63 14.21 -12.44 13.85
CA THR A 63 15.19 -13.11 12.98
C THR A 63 15.79 -12.13 11.98
N THR A 64 14.94 -11.33 11.31
CA THR A 64 15.34 -10.31 10.35
C THR A 64 16.23 -9.24 11.00
N ALA A 65 15.85 -8.73 12.17
CA ALA A 65 16.64 -7.75 12.90
C ALA A 65 18.03 -8.28 13.29
N ASN A 66 18.09 -9.52 13.73
CA ASN A 66 19.37 -10.16 14.08
C ASN A 66 20.27 -10.33 12.85
N GLU A 67 19.71 -10.69 11.71
CA GLU A 67 20.47 -10.83 10.46
C GLU A 67 20.95 -9.46 9.96
N LEU A 68 20.15 -8.40 10.04
CA LEU A 68 20.59 -7.03 9.72
C LEU A 68 21.77 -6.61 10.59
N ARG A 69 21.70 -6.83 11.91
CA ARG A 69 22.79 -6.53 12.86
C ARG A 69 24.06 -7.34 12.55
N LYS A 70 23.91 -8.61 12.19
CA LYS A 70 25.02 -9.48 11.79
C LYS A 70 25.69 -8.97 10.52
N ARG A 71 24.92 -8.67 9.46
CA ARG A 71 25.42 -8.12 8.18
C ARG A 71 26.10 -6.76 8.38
N LEU A 72 25.59 -5.92 9.28
CA LEU A 72 26.23 -4.67 9.66
C LEU A 72 27.63 -4.91 10.26
N ARG A 73 27.77 -5.83 11.21
CA ARG A 73 29.06 -6.20 11.81
C ARG A 73 30.04 -6.80 10.79
N GLN A 74 29.54 -7.45 9.77
CA GLN A 74 30.33 -8.03 8.66
C GLN A 74 30.68 -6.99 7.57
N ASN A 75 30.37 -5.71 7.80
CA ASN A 75 30.60 -4.64 6.85
C ASN A 75 29.95 -4.90 5.45
N HIS A 76 28.74 -5.51 5.46
CA HIS A 76 28.00 -5.84 4.26
C HIS A 76 27.44 -4.58 3.58
N PHE A 77 27.07 -3.58 4.36
CA PHE A 77 26.53 -2.31 3.88
C PHE A 77 27.66 -1.29 3.70
N ARG A 78 27.91 -0.91 2.45
CA ARG A 78 29.02 0.02 2.08
C ARG A 78 28.54 1.24 1.31
N GLU A 79 27.25 1.37 1.15
CA GLU A 79 26.61 2.46 0.43
C GLU A 79 27.00 3.81 1.06
N THR A 80 27.38 4.76 0.22
CA THR A 80 27.78 6.11 0.62
C THR A 80 26.72 7.15 0.35
N SER A 81 25.58 6.74 -0.22
CA SER A 81 24.45 7.63 -0.48
C SER A 81 23.18 7.10 0.18
N ALA A 82 22.30 8.01 0.56
CA ALA A 82 21.02 7.68 1.19
C ALA A 82 20.10 6.88 0.25
N LYS A 83 20.07 7.25 -1.03
CA LYS A 83 19.29 6.55 -2.06
C LYS A 83 19.76 5.10 -2.23
N ALA A 84 21.06 4.89 -2.38
CA ALA A 84 21.62 3.55 -2.53
C ALA A 84 21.39 2.69 -1.29
N LEU A 85 21.56 3.26 -0.09
CA LEU A 85 21.29 2.55 1.17
C LEU A 85 19.81 2.18 1.31
N ALA A 86 18.89 3.09 0.99
CA ALA A 86 17.46 2.84 1.05
C ALA A 86 17.04 1.70 0.12
N SER A 87 17.53 1.72 -1.14
CA SER A 87 17.30 0.63 -2.09
C SER A 87 17.85 -0.70 -1.55
N LYS A 88 19.11 -0.71 -1.12
CA LYS A 88 19.76 -1.92 -0.57
C LYS A 88 18.98 -2.49 0.62
N LEU A 89 18.55 -1.66 1.55
CA LEU A 89 17.79 -2.10 2.72
C LEU A 89 16.40 -2.62 2.35
N THR A 90 15.75 -2.04 1.34
CA THR A 90 14.49 -2.55 0.79
C THR A 90 14.67 -3.98 0.26
N ASP A 91 15.67 -4.20 -0.59
CA ASP A 91 15.96 -5.50 -1.18
C ASP A 91 16.32 -6.55 -0.10
N GLU A 92 17.12 -6.15 0.88
CA GLU A 92 17.51 -7.01 2.00
C GLU A 92 16.29 -7.44 2.84
N LEU A 93 15.41 -6.50 3.19
CA LEU A 93 14.20 -6.81 3.96
C LEU A 93 13.26 -7.74 3.19
N ARG A 94 13.02 -7.46 1.91
CA ARG A 94 12.21 -8.32 1.04
C ARG A 94 12.80 -9.73 0.92
N SER A 95 14.11 -9.82 0.74
CA SER A 95 14.81 -11.12 0.66
C SER A 95 14.73 -11.92 1.96
N LEU A 96 14.85 -11.26 3.12
CA LEU A 96 14.85 -11.91 4.43
C LEU A 96 13.45 -12.32 4.89
N THR A 97 12.43 -11.62 4.46
CA THR A 97 11.05 -11.83 4.95
C THR A 97 10.14 -12.48 3.92
N GLY A 98 10.44 -12.36 2.63
CA GLY A 98 9.52 -12.65 1.54
C GLY A 98 8.44 -11.59 1.34
N ASP A 99 8.38 -10.57 2.20
CA ASP A 99 7.34 -9.55 2.20
C ASP A 99 7.68 -8.39 1.26
N GLN A 100 6.95 -8.32 0.15
CA GLN A 100 7.15 -7.30 -0.89
C GLN A 100 6.63 -5.90 -0.46
N HIS A 101 5.91 -5.79 0.67
CA HIS A 101 5.46 -4.50 1.19
C HIS A 101 6.57 -3.65 1.79
N PHE A 102 7.72 -4.23 2.11
CA PHE A 102 8.84 -3.45 2.61
C PHE A 102 9.32 -2.43 1.57
N LEU A 103 9.37 -1.18 2.02
CA LEU A 103 9.98 -0.06 1.31
C LEU A 103 10.74 0.80 2.32
N VAL A 104 12.03 0.96 2.11
CA VAL A 104 12.85 1.94 2.83
C VAL A 104 13.04 3.14 1.91
N ASP A 105 12.71 4.32 2.41
CA ASP A 105 12.89 5.58 1.68
C ASP A 105 13.67 6.57 2.54
N TYR A 106 14.20 7.65 1.94
CA TYR A 106 14.93 8.68 2.64
C TYR A 106 14.33 10.06 2.40
N PHE A 107 14.49 10.94 3.38
CA PHE A 107 14.02 12.31 3.31
C PHE A 107 15.17 13.27 3.64
N VAL A 108 15.33 14.30 2.82
CA VAL A 108 16.40 15.33 3.00
C VAL A 108 16.09 16.22 4.20
N VAL A 109 14.80 16.38 4.54
CA VAL A 109 14.34 17.13 5.72
C VAL A 109 13.70 16.12 6.68
N PRO A 110 13.95 16.24 7.99
CA PRO A 110 13.28 15.38 8.96
C PRO A 110 11.76 15.49 8.79
N ARG A 111 11.13 14.40 8.41
CA ARG A 111 9.69 14.30 8.35
C ARG A 111 9.26 13.66 9.66
N ALA A 112 8.55 14.42 10.50
CA ALA A 112 7.85 13.81 11.61
C ALA A 112 6.85 12.82 11.00
N PHE A 113 6.99 11.52 11.32
CA PHE A 113 5.91 10.59 11.08
C PHE A 113 4.85 10.92 12.12
N PRO A 114 3.70 11.43 11.70
CA PRO A 114 2.63 11.58 12.65
C PRO A 114 2.19 10.19 13.12
N PRO A 115 1.89 10.01 14.40
CA PRO A 115 0.96 8.96 14.78
C PRO A 115 -0.28 9.11 13.88
N ALA A 116 -0.98 8.03 13.57
CA ALA A 116 -2.02 7.90 12.55
C ALA A 116 -3.12 9.01 12.46
N ALA A 117 -2.99 10.11 13.21
CA ALA A 117 -3.91 11.23 13.31
C ALA A 117 -3.28 12.61 13.06
N ALA A 118 -2.05 12.70 12.57
CA ALA A 118 -1.47 14.03 12.33
C ALA A 118 -1.84 14.56 10.95
N VAL A 119 -2.38 15.73 10.99
CA VAL A 119 -2.85 16.62 9.92
C VAL A 119 -1.89 16.59 8.73
N ALA A 120 -2.39 16.06 7.61
CA ALA A 120 -1.72 16.19 6.32
C ALA A 120 -1.55 17.68 5.99
N ASP A 121 -0.41 18.05 5.40
CA ASP A 121 -0.20 19.38 4.84
C ASP A 121 -1.38 19.70 3.90
N PRO A 122 -2.13 20.80 4.14
CA PRO A 122 -3.31 21.14 3.34
C PRO A 122 -3.02 21.24 1.83
N VAL A 123 -1.82 21.64 1.45
CA VAL A 123 -1.38 21.72 0.05
C VAL A 123 -1.20 20.32 -0.53
N SER A 124 -0.60 19.39 0.24
CA SER A 124 -0.42 18.00 -0.19
C SER A 124 -1.74 17.22 -0.23
N GLU A 125 -2.70 17.57 0.62
CA GLU A 125 -4.04 16.97 0.61
C GLU A 125 -4.87 17.43 -0.59
N ALA A 126 -4.78 18.71 -0.94
CA ALA A 126 -5.44 19.25 -2.12
C ALA A 126 -4.87 18.65 -3.42
N ASP A 127 -3.55 18.52 -3.53
CA ASP A 127 -2.89 17.89 -4.68
C ASP A 127 -3.24 16.40 -4.77
N ARG A 128 -3.29 15.72 -3.64
CA ARG A 128 -3.73 14.33 -3.57
C ARG A 128 -5.19 14.18 -4.03
N ALA A 129 -6.09 15.01 -3.53
CA ALA A 129 -7.50 15.00 -3.92
C ALA A 129 -7.68 15.29 -5.41
N LEU A 130 -6.89 16.22 -5.96
CA LEU A 130 -6.88 16.51 -7.40
C LEU A 130 -6.41 15.28 -8.19
N THR A 131 -5.29 14.67 -7.81
CA THR A 131 -4.75 13.47 -8.46
C THR A 131 -5.75 12.33 -8.44
N LEU A 132 -6.39 12.07 -7.30
CA LEU A 132 -7.42 11.03 -7.20
C LEU A 132 -8.59 11.28 -8.16
N ARG A 133 -9.04 12.54 -8.27
CA ARG A 133 -10.12 12.92 -9.20
C ARG A 133 -9.71 12.78 -10.66
N LEU A 134 -8.48 13.16 -11.00
CA LEU A 134 -7.94 13.04 -12.36
C LEU A 134 -7.84 11.59 -12.82
N HIS A 135 -7.60 10.65 -11.90
CA HIS A 135 -7.59 9.21 -12.14
C HIS A 135 -8.91 8.52 -11.78
N ASN A 136 -9.99 9.30 -11.67
CA ASN A 136 -11.32 8.78 -11.34
C ASN A 136 -11.28 7.78 -10.16
N PHE A 137 -10.48 8.08 -9.13
CA PHE A 137 -10.31 7.29 -7.91
C PHE A 137 -9.87 5.84 -8.15
N GLY A 138 -9.17 5.57 -9.26
CA GLY A 138 -8.71 4.24 -9.66
C GLY A 138 -9.68 3.47 -10.55
N PHE A 139 -10.87 3.98 -10.81
CA PHE A 139 -11.83 3.39 -11.74
C PHE A 139 -11.52 3.81 -13.18
N GLU A 140 -10.60 3.09 -13.80
CA GLU A 140 -10.00 3.48 -15.07
C GLU A 140 -10.96 3.30 -16.27
N ARG A 141 -11.78 2.22 -16.24
CA ARG A 141 -12.69 1.91 -17.33
C ARG A 141 -13.90 1.14 -16.85
N VAL A 142 -15.08 1.55 -17.27
CA VAL A 142 -16.34 0.83 -17.09
C VAL A 142 -17.02 0.74 -18.43
N GLU A 143 -17.31 -0.48 -18.89
CA GLU A 143 -17.79 -0.70 -20.25
C GLU A 143 -18.73 -1.91 -20.34
N ARG A 144 -19.62 -1.89 -21.31
CA ARG A 144 -20.38 -3.04 -21.76
C ARG A 144 -19.83 -3.56 -23.09
N LEU A 145 -19.19 -4.70 -23.05
CA LEU A 145 -18.63 -5.38 -24.22
C LEU A 145 -19.70 -6.10 -25.04
N ALA A 146 -19.32 -6.56 -26.24
CA ALA A 146 -20.16 -7.42 -27.06
C ALA A 146 -20.59 -8.68 -26.28
N GLY A 147 -21.79 -9.17 -26.53
CA GLY A 147 -22.36 -10.28 -25.76
C GLY A 147 -22.94 -9.89 -24.40
N ASN A 148 -23.16 -8.59 -24.16
CA ASN A 148 -23.67 -8.05 -22.89
C ASN A 148 -22.78 -8.37 -21.68
N ILE A 149 -21.46 -8.34 -21.87
CA ILE A 149 -20.47 -8.58 -20.83
C ILE A 149 -20.04 -7.25 -20.23
N GLY A 150 -20.14 -7.14 -18.91
CA GLY A 150 -19.60 -5.99 -18.16
C GLY A 150 -18.07 -6.09 -18.05
N TYR A 151 -17.40 -4.95 -18.13
CA TYR A 151 -15.97 -4.83 -17.91
C TYR A 151 -15.70 -3.66 -16.98
N LEU A 152 -14.97 -3.93 -15.92
CA LEU A 152 -14.48 -2.95 -14.95
C LEU A 152 -12.97 -3.07 -14.84
N LYS A 153 -12.22 -2.04 -15.23
CA LYS A 153 -10.80 -1.93 -14.92
C LYS A 153 -10.62 -1.03 -13.72
N LEU A 154 -9.98 -1.58 -12.69
CA LEU A 154 -9.70 -0.90 -11.44
C LEU A 154 -8.20 -1.00 -11.13
N ASP A 155 -7.51 0.15 -11.08
CA ASP A 155 -6.07 0.19 -10.86
C ASP A 155 -5.71 0.40 -9.39
N ARG A 156 -6.72 0.73 -8.54
CA ARG A 156 -6.50 0.99 -7.12
C ARG A 156 -7.79 0.88 -6.31
N PHE A 157 -7.68 0.39 -5.09
CA PHE A 157 -8.76 0.39 -4.10
C PHE A 157 -8.64 1.61 -3.18
N GLU A 158 -9.28 2.73 -3.54
CA GLU A 158 -9.38 3.90 -2.65
C GLU A 158 -10.48 3.69 -1.59
N THR A 159 -10.49 4.49 -0.52
CA THR A 159 -11.48 4.32 0.56
C THR A 159 -12.91 4.59 0.06
N PRO A 160 -13.95 3.91 0.59
CA PRO A 160 -15.35 4.21 0.28
C PRO A 160 -15.75 5.66 0.57
N ALA A 161 -15.12 6.31 1.53
CA ALA A 161 -15.38 7.73 1.82
C ALA A 161 -15.02 8.65 0.66
N VAL A 162 -14.04 8.26 -0.16
CA VAL A 162 -13.53 9.05 -1.28
C VAL A 162 -14.09 8.55 -2.61
N ALA A 163 -14.16 7.24 -2.82
CA ALA A 163 -14.47 6.61 -4.10
C ALA A 163 -15.79 5.80 -4.10
N GLY A 164 -16.54 5.80 -3.00
CA GLY A 164 -17.73 4.97 -2.87
C GLY A 164 -18.83 5.32 -3.85
N GLU A 165 -19.02 6.60 -4.18
CA GLU A 165 -19.98 7.03 -5.18
C GLU A 165 -19.59 6.55 -6.59
N THR A 166 -18.30 6.63 -6.93
CA THR A 166 -17.77 6.12 -8.21
C THR A 166 -17.95 4.61 -8.31
N ALA A 167 -17.67 3.86 -7.23
CA ALA A 167 -17.89 2.43 -7.16
C ALA A 167 -19.38 2.07 -7.37
N ALA A 168 -20.28 2.77 -6.69
CA ALA A 168 -21.72 2.57 -6.83
C ALA A 168 -22.22 2.89 -8.24
N ALA A 169 -21.71 3.94 -8.88
CA ALA A 169 -22.04 4.29 -10.24
C ALA A 169 -21.55 3.23 -11.23
N ALA A 170 -20.32 2.74 -11.09
CA ALA A 170 -19.77 1.66 -11.90
C ALA A 170 -20.60 0.37 -11.78
N MET A 171 -20.90 -0.06 -10.56
CA MET A 171 -21.70 -1.27 -10.34
C MET A 171 -23.14 -1.14 -10.83
N ARG A 172 -23.72 0.05 -10.72
CA ARG A 172 -25.06 0.34 -11.30
C ARG A 172 -25.05 0.26 -12.82
N PHE A 173 -24.02 0.80 -13.48
CA PHE A 173 -23.86 0.71 -14.94
C PHE A 173 -23.78 -0.75 -15.39
N LEU A 174 -23.07 -1.60 -14.64
CA LEU A 174 -22.83 -3.00 -14.97
C LEU A 174 -23.97 -3.94 -14.58
N ALA A 175 -24.91 -3.50 -13.75
CA ALA A 175 -25.94 -4.36 -13.15
C ALA A 175 -26.80 -5.13 -14.17
N GLY A 176 -27.00 -4.57 -15.39
CA GLY A 176 -27.78 -5.19 -16.47
C GLY A 176 -27.00 -6.15 -17.37
N THR A 177 -25.71 -6.38 -17.12
CA THR A 177 -24.90 -7.29 -17.95
C THR A 177 -25.07 -8.76 -17.51
N GLU A 178 -24.77 -9.71 -18.42
CA GLU A 178 -24.95 -11.14 -18.19
C GLU A 178 -23.73 -11.78 -17.50
N ALA A 179 -22.56 -11.22 -17.69
CA ALA A 179 -21.31 -11.60 -17.02
C ALA A 179 -20.50 -10.33 -16.73
N LEU A 180 -19.59 -10.41 -15.77
CA LEU A 180 -18.71 -9.30 -15.37
C LEU A 180 -17.25 -9.75 -15.39
N ILE A 181 -16.40 -8.94 -16.01
CA ILE A 181 -14.96 -9.05 -15.93
C ILE A 181 -14.47 -7.89 -15.07
N ILE A 182 -13.74 -8.19 -14.00
CA ILE A 182 -13.04 -7.21 -13.17
C ILE A 182 -11.54 -7.35 -13.44
N ASP A 183 -10.95 -6.35 -14.06
CA ASP A 183 -9.55 -6.34 -14.44
C ASP A 183 -8.72 -5.62 -13.36
N LEU A 184 -7.90 -6.40 -12.66
CA LEU A 184 -6.96 -5.96 -11.63
C LEU A 184 -5.51 -6.15 -12.07
N THR A 185 -5.24 -6.35 -13.36
CA THR A 185 -3.89 -6.67 -13.87
C THR A 185 -2.86 -5.58 -13.57
N GLU A 186 -3.29 -4.32 -13.43
CA GLU A 186 -2.45 -3.18 -13.08
C GLU A 186 -2.69 -2.69 -11.64
N ASN A 187 -3.50 -3.39 -10.83
CA ASN A 187 -3.93 -2.94 -9.52
C ASN A 187 -2.90 -3.25 -8.43
N GLY A 188 -2.25 -2.22 -7.92
CA GLY A 188 -1.28 -2.32 -6.82
C GLY A 188 -1.89 -2.45 -5.42
N GLY A 189 -3.22 -2.61 -5.29
CA GLY A 189 -3.91 -2.75 -4.00
C GLY A 189 -4.57 -1.47 -3.51
N GLY A 190 -4.55 -1.29 -2.19
CA GLY A 190 -5.17 -0.14 -1.53
C GLY A 190 -5.88 -0.50 -0.23
N TYR A 191 -7.09 -0.02 -0.05
CA TYR A 191 -7.83 -0.16 1.21
C TYR A 191 -8.77 -1.36 1.22
N SER A 192 -8.68 -2.18 2.26
CA SER A 192 -9.57 -3.34 2.48
C SER A 192 -11.05 -2.96 2.57
N SER A 193 -11.35 -1.74 3.02
CA SER A 193 -12.73 -1.23 3.06
C SER A 193 -13.38 -1.10 1.68
N MET A 194 -12.60 -0.77 0.62
CA MET A 194 -13.11 -0.78 -0.75
C MET A 194 -13.23 -2.20 -1.29
N VAL A 195 -12.32 -3.10 -0.92
CA VAL A 195 -12.46 -4.55 -1.18
C VAL A 195 -13.79 -5.04 -0.61
N SER A 196 -14.06 -4.73 0.67
CA SER A 196 -15.34 -5.06 1.31
C SER A 196 -16.54 -4.47 0.56
N LEU A 197 -16.49 -3.21 0.14
CA LEU A 197 -17.59 -2.56 -0.59
C LEU A 197 -17.84 -3.24 -1.94
N LEU A 198 -16.82 -3.42 -2.77
CA LEU A 198 -16.99 -4.02 -4.09
C LEU A 198 -17.39 -5.49 -4.01
N ALA A 199 -16.79 -6.26 -3.12
CA ALA A 199 -17.19 -7.65 -2.85
C ALA A 199 -18.66 -7.72 -2.40
N SER A 200 -19.15 -6.73 -1.65
CA SER A 200 -20.55 -6.69 -1.20
C SER A 200 -21.56 -6.66 -2.35
N TYR A 201 -21.18 -6.19 -3.52
CA TYR A 201 -22.05 -6.27 -4.69
C TYR A 201 -22.18 -7.68 -5.26
N LEU A 202 -21.23 -8.56 -4.96
CA LEU A 202 -21.12 -9.90 -5.56
C LEU A 202 -21.79 -10.99 -4.70
N PHE A 203 -22.15 -10.68 -3.45
CA PHE A 203 -22.75 -11.66 -2.52
C PHE A 203 -24.14 -11.18 -2.05
N LYS A 204 -25.07 -12.13 -1.87
CA LYS A 204 -26.42 -11.85 -1.37
C LYS A 204 -26.41 -11.51 0.13
N GLU A 205 -25.69 -12.32 0.88
CA GLU A 205 -25.59 -12.25 2.34
C GLU A 205 -24.18 -11.75 2.74
N PRO A 206 -24.03 -11.23 3.96
CA PRO A 206 -22.72 -10.89 4.48
C PRO A 206 -21.79 -12.10 4.52
N VAL A 207 -20.58 -11.93 3.97
CA VAL A 207 -19.54 -12.95 3.92
C VAL A 207 -18.27 -12.43 4.61
N HIS A 208 -17.66 -13.27 5.43
CA HIS A 208 -16.34 -13.01 5.97
C HIS A 208 -15.29 -13.13 4.88
N LEU A 209 -14.52 -12.07 4.66
CA LEU A 209 -13.51 -12.01 3.59
C LEU A 209 -12.11 -12.35 4.09
N SER A 210 -11.70 -11.74 5.20
CA SER A 210 -10.35 -11.95 5.75
C SER A 210 -10.23 -11.40 7.16
N ASP A 211 -9.23 -11.90 7.88
CA ASP A 211 -8.75 -11.35 9.13
C ASP A 211 -7.42 -10.63 8.89
N ILE A 212 -7.30 -9.41 9.38
CA ILE A 212 -6.03 -8.69 9.44
C ILE A 212 -5.59 -8.68 10.89
N SER A 213 -4.51 -9.40 11.17
CA SER A 213 -3.92 -9.42 12.51
C SER A 213 -2.73 -8.47 12.59
N GLY A 214 -2.71 -7.64 13.65
CA GLY A 214 -1.54 -6.88 14.05
C GLY A 214 -0.56 -7.74 14.85
N ARG A 215 0.40 -7.07 15.50
CA ARG A 215 1.42 -7.77 16.32
C ARG A 215 0.87 -8.32 17.63
N GLY A 216 -0.19 -7.74 18.18
CA GLY A 216 -0.85 -8.18 19.41
C GLY A 216 -1.86 -9.30 19.14
N ALA A 217 -1.98 -10.24 20.09
CA ALA A 217 -2.96 -11.33 19.98
C ALA A 217 -4.41 -10.84 19.89
N ASP A 218 -4.68 -9.63 20.38
CA ASP A 218 -6.02 -9.02 20.42
C ASP A 218 -6.24 -7.98 19.29
N ASP A 219 -5.24 -7.75 18.44
CA ASP A 219 -5.32 -6.78 17.33
C ASP A 219 -5.74 -7.52 16.03
N ILE A 220 -6.94 -8.10 16.06
CA ILE A 220 -7.53 -8.76 14.89
C ILE A 220 -8.66 -7.87 14.38
N ARG A 221 -8.55 -7.45 13.12
CA ARG A 221 -9.64 -6.79 12.38
C ARG A 221 -10.21 -7.74 11.35
N GLN A 222 -11.50 -7.99 11.45
CA GLN A 222 -12.23 -8.79 10.47
C GLN A 222 -12.76 -7.90 9.35
N ASN A 223 -12.53 -8.31 8.12
CA ASN A 223 -13.15 -7.72 6.94
C ASN A 223 -14.33 -8.58 6.51
N TRP A 224 -15.48 -7.95 6.42
CA TRP A 224 -16.72 -8.56 5.97
C TRP A 224 -17.30 -7.75 4.81
N THR A 225 -18.10 -8.40 3.98
CA THR A 225 -18.97 -7.69 3.05
C THR A 225 -20.03 -6.91 3.84
N TYR A 226 -20.49 -5.79 3.29
CA TYR A 226 -21.52 -4.96 3.92
C TYR A 226 -22.92 -5.53 3.70
N ALA A 227 -23.76 -5.43 4.71
CA ALA A 227 -25.18 -5.83 4.63
C ALA A 227 -25.96 -4.99 3.61
N PHE A 228 -25.53 -3.75 3.37
CA PHE A 228 -26.16 -2.83 2.43
C PHE A 228 -25.11 -2.27 1.44
N VAL A 229 -25.53 -2.09 0.18
CA VAL A 229 -24.77 -1.37 -0.85
C VAL A 229 -25.69 -0.41 -1.61
N PRO A 230 -25.19 0.73 -2.10
CA PRO A 230 -26.00 1.67 -2.89
C PRO A 230 -26.29 1.10 -4.29
N GLY A 231 -27.55 0.73 -4.53
CA GLY A 231 -27.98 0.20 -5.81
C GLY A 231 -28.09 -1.32 -5.88
N PRO A 232 -28.26 -1.90 -7.08
CA PRO A 232 -28.45 -3.33 -7.24
C PRO A 232 -27.15 -4.10 -7.02
N ARG A 233 -27.26 -5.28 -6.40
CA ARG A 233 -26.17 -6.26 -6.32
C ARG A 233 -26.00 -6.99 -7.65
N TYR A 234 -24.80 -7.45 -7.92
CA TYR A 234 -24.45 -8.29 -9.07
C TYR A 234 -24.31 -9.75 -8.62
N VAL A 235 -25.46 -10.38 -8.38
CA VAL A 235 -25.55 -11.75 -7.86
C VAL A 235 -26.11 -12.71 -8.89
N ASP A 236 -25.84 -14.00 -8.73
CA ASP A 236 -26.31 -15.09 -9.61
C ASP A 236 -25.84 -14.96 -11.08
N LYS A 237 -24.75 -14.27 -11.31
CA LYS A 237 -24.13 -14.08 -12.62
C LYS A 237 -22.64 -14.39 -12.56
N PRO A 238 -22.03 -14.87 -13.65
CA PRO A 238 -20.60 -15.12 -13.70
C PRO A 238 -19.79 -13.84 -13.49
N VAL A 239 -18.77 -13.94 -12.62
CA VAL A 239 -17.75 -12.88 -12.41
C VAL A 239 -16.39 -13.50 -12.64
N TYR A 240 -15.58 -12.84 -13.46
CA TYR A 240 -14.23 -13.24 -13.78
C TYR A 240 -13.27 -12.14 -13.30
N ILE A 241 -12.24 -12.53 -12.57
CA ILE A 241 -11.18 -11.61 -12.12
C ILE A 241 -9.95 -11.83 -12.99
N LEU A 242 -9.44 -10.76 -13.59
CA LEU A 242 -8.15 -10.78 -14.27
C LEU A 242 -7.08 -10.27 -13.31
N SER A 243 -6.08 -11.09 -13.06
CA SER A 243 -4.91 -10.73 -12.26
C SER A 243 -3.63 -10.80 -13.11
N GLY A 244 -2.59 -10.08 -12.69
CA GLY A 244 -1.31 -10.00 -13.38
C GLY A 244 -0.14 -9.79 -12.41
N ALA A 245 1.05 -9.57 -12.94
CA ALA A 245 2.27 -9.40 -12.15
C ALA A 245 2.25 -8.14 -11.23
N LYS A 246 1.36 -7.19 -11.51
CA LYS A 246 1.18 -5.99 -10.69
C LYS A 246 -0.01 -6.06 -9.73
N THR A 247 -0.83 -7.10 -9.83
CA THR A 247 -1.89 -7.35 -8.85
C THR A 247 -1.24 -7.60 -7.50
N PHE A 248 -1.53 -6.74 -6.52
CA PHE A 248 -0.81 -6.78 -5.25
C PHE A 248 -1.68 -6.39 -4.06
N SER A 249 -1.36 -6.93 -2.86
CA SER A 249 -1.97 -6.51 -1.59
C SER A 249 -3.51 -6.65 -1.59
N ALA A 250 -4.27 -5.56 -1.42
CA ALA A 250 -5.73 -5.57 -1.42
C ALA A 250 -6.33 -6.14 -2.73
N ALA A 251 -5.63 -6.02 -3.85
CA ALA A 251 -6.07 -6.60 -5.12
C ALA A 251 -5.94 -8.12 -5.14
N GLU A 252 -4.90 -8.68 -4.52
CA GLU A 252 -4.77 -10.13 -4.33
C GLU A 252 -5.84 -10.67 -3.39
N ALA A 253 -6.17 -9.90 -2.34
CA ALA A 253 -7.22 -10.29 -1.39
C ALA A 253 -8.63 -10.25 -2.02
N PHE A 254 -8.83 -9.45 -3.07
CA PHE A 254 -10.11 -9.39 -3.81
C PHE A 254 -10.21 -10.51 -4.85
N ALA A 255 -9.10 -10.93 -5.47
CA ALA A 255 -9.04 -11.91 -6.56
C ALA A 255 -9.20 -13.34 -6.07
#